data_ed89ef87a792dfff068b97cc45507133
#
_entry.id   ed89ef87a792dfff068b97cc45507133
#
_cell.length_a   1.000
_cell.length_b   1.000
_cell.length_c   1.000
_cell.angle_alpha   90.00
_cell.angle_beta   90.00
_cell.angle_gamma   90.00
#
_symmetry.space_group_name_H-M   'P 1'
#
loop_
_entity.id
_entity.type
_entity.pdbx_description
1 polymer ?
#
loop_
_entity_poly.entity_id
_entity_poly.type
_entity_poly.pdbx_seq_one_letter_code
_entity_poly.pdbx_strand_id
1 'polypeptide(L)'
;MNHDSYAPDYIRGILQSVKTIALVGASANEVRPSYFVMKYLLDKGYDVIPVNPGLAGQTLLGQTVYATLKDIPRPVDMVDIFRNSEAAGPITDEALSLSPRPKVIWMQLSVRNDDAASRAEAAGVQVVMDRCPKMEYGKLSGEWAWVGGNSGVISSRKQTLHESGKLQSLGLGPKTY
;
A
#
# COMPACT_ATOMS: atom_id res chain seq x y z
N MET A 1 13.75 -4.55 12.43
CA MET A 1 14.37 -4.66 11.06
C MET A 1 15.11 -3.36 10.74
N ASN A 2 16.08 -3.35 9.79
CA ASN A 2 16.60 -2.10 9.23
C ASN A 2 15.62 -1.58 8.16
N HIS A 3 15.11 -0.36 8.33
CA HIS A 3 14.14 0.27 7.44
C HIS A 3 14.74 1.29 6.45
N ASP A 4 16.05 1.36 6.33
CA ASP A 4 16.72 2.23 5.36
C ASP A 4 16.65 1.66 3.94
N SER A 5 16.59 0.33 3.84
CA SER A 5 16.45 -0.38 2.56
C SER A 5 15.65 -1.68 2.72
N TYR A 6 14.99 -2.09 1.64
CA TYR A 6 14.21 -3.32 1.59
C TYR A 6 14.65 -4.18 0.41
N ALA A 7 14.82 -5.48 0.65
CA ALA A 7 15.02 -6.44 -0.43
C ALA A 7 13.80 -6.48 -1.35
N PRO A 8 13.97 -6.54 -2.69
CA PRO A 8 12.84 -6.61 -3.63
C PRO A 8 11.87 -7.75 -3.31
N ASP A 9 12.37 -8.89 -2.86
CA ASP A 9 11.53 -10.05 -2.53
C ASP A 9 10.69 -9.84 -1.26
N TYR A 10 11.16 -9.05 -0.30
CA TYR A 10 10.37 -8.66 0.87
C TYR A 10 9.16 -7.82 0.45
N ILE A 11 9.37 -6.79 -0.35
CA ILE A 11 8.29 -5.94 -0.88
C ILE A 11 7.34 -6.74 -1.77
N ARG A 12 7.88 -7.61 -2.64
CA ARG A 12 7.08 -8.48 -3.51
C ARG A 12 6.19 -9.41 -2.69
N GLY A 13 6.75 -10.05 -1.66
CA GLY A 13 6.00 -10.93 -0.77
C GLY A 13 4.83 -10.22 -0.10
N ILE A 14 5.05 -8.99 0.40
CA ILE A 14 3.99 -8.15 0.95
C ILE A 14 2.89 -7.89 -0.08
N LEU A 15 3.26 -7.31 -1.23
CA LEU A 15 2.28 -6.91 -2.25
C LEU A 15 1.51 -8.10 -2.85
N GLN A 16 2.07 -9.31 -2.82
CA GLN A 16 1.38 -10.53 -3.23
C GLN A 16 0.46 -11.10 -2.15
N SER A 17 0.78 -10.89 -0.88
CA SER A 17 0.04 -11.48 0.26
C SER A 17 -1.16 -10.66 0.71
N VAL A 18 -1.21 -9.36 0.38
CA VAL A 18 -2.29 -8.46 0.78
C VAL A 18 -3.35 -8.38 -0.32
N LYS A 19 -4.62 -8.25 0.09
CA LYS A 19 -5.76 -8.02 -0.78
C LYS A 19 -6.53 -6.78 -0.38
N THR A 20 -6.75 -6.61 0.91
CA THR A 20 -7.54 -5.52 1.48
C THR A 20 -6.60 -4.51 2.13
N ILE A 21 -6.68 -3.26 1.70
CA ILE A 21 -5.80 -2.17 2.12
C ILE A 21 -6.66 -1.05 2.73
N ALA A 22 -6.45 -0.72 4.00
CA ALA A 22 -7.00 0.49 4.59
C ALA A 22 -6.05 1.67 4.33
N LEU A 23 -6.48 2.65 3.56
CA LEU A 23 -5.70 3.83 3.20
C LEU A 23 -6.08 4.99 4.13
N VAL A 24 -5.24 5.24 5.14
CA VAL A 24 -5.48 6.26 6.19
C VAL A 24 -4.93 7.62 5.76
N GLY A 25 -5.78 8.63 5.77
CA GLY A 25 -5.48 9.95 5.22
C GLY A 25 -5.92 10.10 3.77
N ALA A 26 -6.96 9.35 3.39
CA ALA A 26 -7.60 9.47 2.08
C ALA A 26 -8.07 10.91 1.81
N SER A 27 -7.99 11.36 0.58
CA SER A 27 -8.43 12.69 0.15
C SER A 27 -9.32 12.59 -1.08
N ALA A 28 -10.38 13.38 -1.09
CA ALA A 28 -11.22 13.55 -2.28
C ALA A 28 -10.60 14.49 -3.33
N ASN A 29 -9.53 15.19 -2.97
CA ASN A 29 -8.81 16.06 -3.89
C ASN A 29 -7.92 15.22 -4.83
N GLU A 30 -8.26 15.25 -6.12
CA GLU A 30 -7.61 14.46 -7.18
C GLU A 30 -6.12 14.74 -7.35
N VAL A 31 -5.62 15.90 -6.94
CA VAL A 31 -4.18 16.24 -7.01
C VAL A 31 -3.38 15.73 -5.80
N ARG A 32 -4.03 15.14 -4.81
CA ARG A 32 -3.33 14.61 -3.64
C ARG A 32 -2.76 13.21 -3.90
N PRO A 33 -1.56 12.91 -3.38
CA PRO A 33 -0.92 11.60 -3.55
C PRO A 33 -1.81 10.41 -3.12
N SER A 34 -2.57 10.56 -2.02
CA SER A 34 -3.46 9.50 -1.53
C SER A 34 -4.56 9.14 -2.54
N TYR A 35 -5.06 10.11 -3.31
CA TYR A 35 -6.05 9.85 -4.36
C TYR A 35 -5.45 9.04 -5.51
N PHE A 36 -4.28 9.45 -6.01
CA PHE A 36 -3.60 8.73 -7.10
C PHE A 36 -3.20 7.31 -6.73
N VAL A 37 -2.68 7.14 -5.52
CA VAL A 37 -2.27 5.80 -5.05
C VAL A 37 -3.50 4.92 -4.84
N MET A 38 -4.57 5.44 -4.25
CA MET A 38 -5.83 4.72 -4.11
C MET A 38 -6.36 4.24 -5.46
N LYS A 39 -6.48 5.16 -6.44
CA LYS A 39 -6.94 4.83 -7.79
C LYS A 39 -6.08 3.75 -8.43
N TYR A 40 -4.75 3.90 -8.36
CA TYR A 40 -3.83 2.92 -8.91
C TYR A 40 -3.97 1.53 -8.29
N LEU A 41 -4.07 1.46 -6.95
CA LEU A 41 -4.21 0.19 -6.26
C LEU A 41 -5.54 -0.49 -6.58
N LEU A 42 -6.64 0.28 -6.69
CA LEU A 42 -7.93 -0.23 -7.16
C LEU A 42 -7.83 -0.79 -8.59
N ASP A 43 -7.16 -0.07 -9.50
CA ASP A 43 -6.94 -0.51 -10.88
C ASP A 43 -6.07 -1.79 -10.95
N LYS A 44 -5.24 -2.05 -9.94
CA LYS A 44 -4.47 -3.29 -9.79
C LYS A 44 -5.25 -4.43 -9.14
N GLY A 45 -6.50 -4.19 -8.76
CA GLY A 45 -7.41 -5.19 -8.22
C GLY A 45 -7.30 -5.38 -6.70
N TYR A 46 -6.64 -4.47 -5.99
CA TYR A 46 -6.72 -4.43 -4.53
C TYR A 46 -8.08 -3.87 -4.09
N ASP A 47 -8.57 -4.38 -2.97
CA ASP A 47 -9.73 -3.82 -2.28
C ASP A 47 -9.22 -2.70 -1.35
N VAL A 48 -9.39 -1.44 -1.77
CA VAL A 48 -8.86 -0.28 -1.02
C VAL A 48 -9.98 0.44 -0.29
N ILE A 49 -9.87 0.53 1.01
CA ILE A 49 -10.85 1.14 1.91
C ILE A 49 -10.30 2.50 2.38
N PRO A 50 -10.88 3.61 1.96
CA PRO A 50 -10.42 4.93 2.39
C PRO A 50 -10.85 5.22 3.83
N VAL A 51 -9.91 5.78 4.62
CA VAL A 51 -10.14 6.20 6.00
C VAL A 51 -9.79 7.68 6.16
N ASN A 52 -10.79 8.48 6.51
CA ASN A 52 -10.64 9.90 6.82
C ASN A 52 -11.85 10.39 7.64
N PRO A 53 -11.67 10.86 8.89
CA PRO A 53 -12.77 11.36 9.72
C PRO A 53 -13.60 12.48 9.05
N GLY A 54 -12.92 13.38 8.31
CA GLY A 54 -13.57 14.51 7.63
C GLY A 54 -14.40 14.14 6.40
N LEU A 55 -14.30 12.91 5.91
CA LEU A 55 -15.01 12.41 4.73
C LEU A 55 -15.87 11.18 5.06
N ALA A 56 -16.00 10.83 6.33
CA ALA A 56 -16.71 9.63 6.76
C ALA A 56 -18.15 9.59 6.23
N GLY A 57 -18.57 8.43 5.74
CA GLY A 57 -19.89 8.22 5.12
C GLY A 57 -20.00 8.66 3.66
N GLN A 58 -19.00 9.36 3.12
CA GLN A 58 -18.96 9.71 1.70
C GLN A 58 -18.45 8.54 0.86
N THR A 59 -18.60 8.67 -0.45
CA THR A 59 -18.05 7.73 -1.43
C THR A 59 -16.85 8.35 -2.13
N LEU A 60 -15.71 7.64 -2.14
CA LEU A 60 -14.48 8.03 -2.84
C LEU A 60 -14.05 6.90 -3.77
N LEU A 61 -13.94 7.18 -5.07
CA LEU A 61 -13.62 6.18 -6.10
C LEU A 61 -14.47 4.89 -5.99
N GLY A 62 -15.76 5.04 -5.68
CA GLY A 62 -16.70 3.93 -5.52
C GLY A 62 -16.61 3.21 -4.17
N GLN A 63 -15.74 3.64 -3.26
CA GLN A 63 -15.56 3.04 -1.94
C GLN A 63 -16.12 3.93 -0.83
N THR A 64 -16.77 3.32 0.17
CA THR A 64 -17.24 4.03 1.36
C THR A 64 -16.06 4.48 2.21
N VAL A 65 -16.04 5.76 2.62
CA VAL A 65 -15.03 6.31 3.52
C VAL A 65 -15.43 6.07 4.97
N TYR A 66 -14.53 5.50 5.76
CA TYR A 66 -14.70 5.30 7.21
C TYR A 66 -13.97 6.37 8.01
N ALA A 67 -14.45 6.66 9.22
CA ALA A 67 -13.81 7.65 10.10
C ALA A 67 -12.50 7.13 10.68
N THR A 68 -12.48 5.88 11.13
CA THR A 68 -11.36 5.22 11.81
C THR A 68 -11.15 3.80 11.26
N LEU A 69 -10.05 3.18 11.60
CA LEU A 69 -9.79 1.77 11.24
C LEU A 69 -10.79 0.82 11.91
N LYS A 70 -11.25 1.16 13.13
CA LYS A 70 -12.21 0.36 13.90
C LYS A 70 -13.61 0.34 13.32
N ASP A 71 -13.96 1.35 12.51
CA ASP A 71 -15.27 1.43 11.87
C ASP A 71 -15.39 0.53 10.63
N ILE A 72 -14.26 0.00 10.14
CA ILE A 72 -14.25 -0.88 8.98
C ILE A 72 -14.88 -2.23 9.37
N PRO A 73 -15.99 -2.68 8.70
CA PRO A 73 -16.75 -3.85 9.11
C PRO A 73 -16.13 -5.20 8.72
N ARG A 74 -14.89 -5.21 8.23
CA ARG A 74 -14.20 -6.39 7.73
C ARG A 74 -12.69 -6.32 7.99
N PRO A 75 -12.00 -7.47 8.03
CA PRO A 75 -10.56 -7.50 8.19
C PRO A 75 -9.81 -6.74 7.07
N VAL A 76 -8.70 -6.10 7.43
CA VAL A 76 -7.76 -5.49 6.49
C VAL A 76 -6.42 -6.19 6.58
N ASP A 77 -5.77 -6.41 5.44
CA ASP A 77 -4.44 -7.04 5.39
C ASP A 77 -3.32 -6.02 5.61
N MET A 78 -3.49 -4.81 5.09
CA MET A 78 -2.47 -3.75 5.16
C MET A 78 -3.09 -2.41 5.53
N VAL A 79 -2.41 -1.65 6.38
CA VAL A 79 -2.73 -0.24 6.66
C VAL A 79 -1.68 0.63 5.99
N ASP A 80 -2.11 1.43 5.00
CA ASP A 80 -1.28 2.36 4.23
C ASP A 80 -1.49 3.78 4.76
N ILE A 81 -0.44 4.39 5.34
CA ILE A 81 -0.52 5.61 6.13
C ILE A 81 -0.07 6.83 5.33
N PHE A 82 -1.04 7.68 4.93
CA PHE A 82 -0.84 8.98 4.28
C PHE A 82 -0.93 10.15 5.26
N ARG A 83 -0.36 9.99 6.44
CA ARG A 83 -0.28 11.04 7.45
C ARG A 83 1.19 11.33 7.75
N ASN A 84 1.48 12.37 8.53
CA ASN A 84 2.84 12.67 8.97
C ASN A 84 3.38 11.59 9.92
N SER A 85 4.70 11.62 10.15
CA SER A 85 5.40 10.63 10.96
C SER A 85 4.92 10.59 12.42
N GLU A 86 4.49 11.73 12.98
CA GLU A 86 3.94 11.82 14.33
C GLU A 86 2.59 11.07 14.42
N ALA A 87 1.69 11.32 13.48
CA ALA A 87 0.39 10.64 13.41
C ALA A 87 0.50 9.14 13.11
N ALA A 88 1.59 8.68 12.50
CA ALA A 88 1.80 7.27 12.19
C ALA A 88 1.85 6.41 13.47
N GLY A 89 2.33 6.94 14.59
CA GLY A 89 2.37 6.23 15.87
C GLY A 89 0.98 5.81 16.35
N PRO A 90 0.07 6.73 16.65
CA PRO A 90 -1.30 6.43 17.08
C PRO A 90 -2.08 5.57 16.05
N ILE A 91 -1.89 5.79 14.75
CA ILE A 91 -2.53 4.97 13.70
C ILE A 91 -2.04 3.52 13.76
N THR A 92 -0.74 3.33 13.95
CA THR A 92 -0.17 1.98 14.12
C THR A 92 -0.75 1.30 15.36
N ASP A 93 -0.84 2.00 16.49
CA ASP A 93 -1.41 1.46 17.73
C ASP A 93 -2.89 1.10 17.57
N GLU A 94 -3.67 1.92 16.85
CA GLU A 94 -5.04 1.59 16.48
C GLU A 94 -5.09 0.30 15.63
N ALA A 95 -4.26 0.21 14.59
CA ALA A 95 -4.17 -0.97 13.74
C ALA A 95 -3.82 -2.24 14.51
N LEU A 96 -2.88 -2.16 15.45
CA LEU A 96 -2.50 -3.29 16.31
C LEU A 96 -3.61 -3.72 17.28
N SER A 97 -4.57 -2.85 17.58
CA SER A 97 -5.73 -3.16 18.42
C SER A 97 -6.87 -3.90 17.67
N LEU A 98 -6.80 -3.99 16.35
CA LEU A 98 -7.80 -4.68 15.55
C LEU A 98 -7.74 -6.21 15.74
N SER A 99 -8.88 -6.88 15.53
CA SER A 99 -8.98 -8.33 15.57
C SER A 99 -9.78 -8.83 14.35
N PRO A 100 -9.17 -9.54 13.39
CA PRO A 100 -7.73 -9.84 13.32
C PRO A 100 -6.86 -8.61 13.05
N ARG A 101 -5.61 -8.67 13.48
CA ARG A 101 -4.62 -7.62 13.17
C ARG A 101 -4.26 -7.63 11.69
N PRO A 102 -3.92 -6.47 11.10
CA PRO A 102 -3.36 -6.43 9.76
C PRO A 102 -2.01 -7.16 9.71
N LYS A 103 -1.65 -7.64 8.56
CA LYS A 103 -0.35 -8.29 8.30
C LYS A 103 0.77 -7.27 8.15
N VAL A 104 0.42 -6.06 7.68
CA VAL A 104 1.38 -5.04 7.25
C VAL A 104 0.94 -3.64 7.70
N ILE A 105 1.90 -2.88 8.21
CA ILE A 105 1.84 -1.42 8.32
C ILE A 105 2.75 -0.83 7.26
N TRP A 106 2.20 0.04 6.41
CA TRP A 106 2.93 0.71 5.37
C TRP A 106 2.89 2.22 5.58
N MET A 107 4.04 2.84 5.75
CA MET A 107 4.19 4.29 5.89
C MET A 107 4.70 4.87 4.59
N GLN A 108 3.99 5.84 4.05
CA GLN A 108 4.25 6.47 2.75
C GLN A 108 5.59 7.22 2.71
N LEU A 109 5.94 7.72 1.51
CA LEU A 109 7.13 8.55 1.31
C LEU A 109 7.18 9.67 2.34
N SER A 110 8.35 9.86 2.93
CA SER A 110 8.64 10.83 4.01
C SER A 110 7.92 10.56 5.32
N VAL A 111 7.28 9.40 5.47
CA VAL A 111 6.65 8.97 6.74
C VAL A 111 7.52 7.88 7.36
N ARG A 112 8.05 8.16 8.54
CA ARG A 112 8.87 7.23 9.33
C ARG A 112 8.58 7.39 10.82
N ASN A 113 8.38 6.28 11.50
CA ASN A 113 8.22 6.24 12.95
C ASN A 113 8.80 4.91 13.47
N ASP A 114 10.05 4.96 13.90
CA ASP A 114 10.81 3.77 14.31
C ASP A 114 10.23 3.12 15.59
N ASP A 115 9.68 3.91 16.51
CA ASP A 115 9.03 3.38 17.71
C ASP A 115 7.75 2.62 17.36
N ALA A 116 6.94 3.17 16.46
CA ALA A 116 5.75 2.49 15.97
C ALA A 116 6.10 1.20 15.20
N ALA A 117 7.15 1.25 14.37
CA ALA A 117 7.65 0.10 13.65
C ALA A 117 8.08 -1.01 14.60
N SER A 118 8.84 -0.67 15.65
CA SER A 118 9.30 -1.63 16.66
C SER A 118 8.13 -2.31 17.38
N ARG A 119 7.06 -1.55 17.73
CA ARG A 119 5.86 -2.13 18.34
C ARG A 119 5.11 -3.05 17.40
N ALA A 120 4.98 -2.67 16.13
CA ALA A 120 4.32 -3.49 15.12
C ALA A 120 5.09 -4.79 14.87
N GLU A 121 6.41 -4.72 14.71
CA GLU A 121 7.27 -5.90 14.52
C GLU A 121 7.24 -6.84 15.75
N ALA A 122 7.26 -6.30 16.95
CA ALA A 122 7.12 -7.09 18.19
C ALA A 122 5.76 -7.82 18.26
N ALA A 123 4.72 -7.27 17.62
CA ALA A 123 3.40 -7.88 17.49
C ALA A 123 3.28 -8.85 16.30
N GLY A 124 4.37 -9.10 15.56
CA GLY A 124 4.41 -10.00 14.40
C GLY A 124 3.88 -9.38 13.10
N VAL A 125 3.76 -8.06 13.05
CA VAL A 125 3.30 -7.32 11.87
C VAL A 125 4.49 -6.83 11.05
N GLN A 126 4.47 -7.01 9.74
CA GLN A 126 5.50 -6.51 8.85
C GLN A 126 5.39 -4.99 8.70
N VAL A 127 6.53 -4.30 8.59
CA VAL A 127 6.56 -2.84 8.46
C VAL A 127 7.37 -2.42 7.24
N VAL A 128 6.83 -1.45 6.51
CA VAL A 128 7.54 -0.71 5.46
C VAL A 128 7.40 0.77 5.75
N MET A 129 8.50 1.52 5.70
CA MET A 129 8.51 2.97 5.91
C MET A 129 9.18 3.70 4.74
N ASP A 130 8.77 4.95 4.52
CA ASP A 130 9.32 5.83 3.48
C ASP A 130 9.30 5.18 2.08
N ARG A 131 8.18 4.53 1.76
CA ARG A 131 7.96 3.90 0.44
C ARG A 131 6.53 4.14 -0.04
N CYS A 132 6.36 4.20 -1.36
CA CYS A 132 5.04 4.28 -1.98
C CYS A 132 4.68 2.93 -2.62
N PRO A 133 3.58 2.28 -2.22
CA PRO A 133 3.21 0.96 -2.75
C PRO A 133 2.96 0.98 -4.27
N LYS A 134 2.45 2.10 -4.81
CA LYS A 134 2.33 2.31 -6.26
C LYS A 134 3.69 2.24 -6.94
N MET A 135 4.70 2.94 -6.39
CA MET A 135 6.04 2.97 -6.98
C MET A 135 6.72 1.61 -6.88
N GLU A 136 6.62 0.96 -5.72
CA GLU A 136 7.20 -0.36 -5.52
C GLU A 136 6.53 -1.41 -6.42
N TYR A 137 5.20 -1.36 -6.55
CA TYR A 137 4.48 -2.23 -7.49
C TYR A 137 4.97 -2.01 -8.93
N GLY A 138 5.04 -0.74 -9.38
CA GLY A 138 5.49 -0.40 -10.73
C GLY A 138 6.92 -0.86 -11.03
N LYS A 139 7.84 -0.73 -10.06
CA LYS A 139 9.21 -1.27 -10.19
C LYS A 139 9.22 -2.79 -10.37
N LEU A 140 8.47 -3.50 -9.54
CA LEU A 140 8.44 -4.96 -9.51
C LEU A 140 7.67 -5.57 -10.69
N SER A 141 6.65 -4.87 -11.21
CA SER A 141 5.90 -5.29 -12.40
C SER A 141 6.58 -4.93 -13.73
N GLY A 142 7.63 -4.11 -13.67
CA GLY A 142 8.32 -3.63 -14.87
C GLY A 142 7.59 -2.49 -15.62
N GLU A 143 6.50 -1.96 -15.07
CA GLU A 143 5.74 -0.87 -15.70
C GLU A 143 6.59 0.40 -15.92
N TRP A 144 7.53 0.66 -15.01
CA TRP A 144 8.45 1.79 -15.11
C TRP A 144 9.43 1.66 -16.27
N ALA A 145 9.87 0.45 -16.61
CA ALA A 145 10.75 0.23 -17.76
C ALA A 145 10.05 0.55 -19.09
N TRP A 146 8.75 0.31 -19.17
CA TRP A 146 7.92 0.61 -20.34
C TRP A 146 7.78 2.12 -20.60
N VAL A 147 7.61 2.93 -19.55
CA VAL A 147 7.48 4.41 -19.66
C VAL A 147 8.83 5.15 -19.67
N GLY A 148 9.96 4.44 -19.82
CA GLY A 148 11.29 5.03 -19.83
C GLY A 148 11.82 5.44 -18.45
N GLY A 149 11.13 5.08 -17.38
CA GLY A 149 11.59 5.31 -16.02
C GLY A 149 12.69 4.33 -15.63
N ASN A 150 13.83 4.85 -15.15
CA ASN A 150 14.89 4.00 -14.62
C ASN A 150 14.53 3.52 -13.21
N SER A 151 14.21 2.23 -13.07
CA SER A 151 13.90 1.61 -11.77
C SER A 151 15.14 1.44 -10.85
N GLY A 152 16.33 1.77 -11.32
CA GLY A 152 17.59 1.49 -10.63
C GLY A 152 17.96 -0.01 -10.59
N VAL A 153 17.14 -0.87 -11.17
CA VAL A 153 17.40 -2.31 -11.28
C VAL A 153 17.77 -2.62 -12.72
N ILE A 154 19.04 -2.95 -12.95
CA ILE A 154 19.50 -3.46 -14.25
C ILE A 154 19.12 -4.94 -14.31
N SER A 155 18.08 -5.27 -15.07
CA SER A 155 17.70 -6.65 -15.36
C SER A 155 17.96 -6.95 -16.82
N SER A 156 18.76 -7.99 -17.08
CA SER A 156 18.99 -8.51 -18.43
C SER A 156 17.84 -9.40 -18.93
N ARG A 157 16.81 -9.67 -18.12
CA ARG A 157 15.64 -10.44 -18.52
C ARG A 157 14.75 -9.58 -19.42
N LYS A 158 14.65 -9.96 -20.69
CA LYS A 158 13.62 -9.43 -21.60
C LYS A 158 12.24 -9.76 -21.03
N GLN A 159 11.39 -8.75 -20.91
CA GLN A 159 9.99 -8.95 -20.59
C GLN A 159 9.32 -9.64 -21.77
N THR A 160 8.67 -10.77 -21.54
CA THR A 160 7.86 -11.42 -22.54
C THR A 160 6.49 -10.75 -22.60
N LEU A 161 6.14 -10.24 -23.78
CA LEU A 161 4.76 -9.84 -24.06
C LEU A 161 3.93 -11.11 -24.25
N HIS A 162 2.78 -11.15 -23.60
CA HIS A 162 1.81 -12.21 -23.86
C HIS A 162 1.23 -12.05 -25.26
N GLU A 163 0.74 -13.11 -25.91
CA GLU A 163 0.13 -13.11 -27.26
C GLU A 163 -1.00 -12.07 -27.43
N SER A 164 -1.57 -11.57 -26.35
CA SER A 164 -2.57 -10.49 -26.34
C SER A 164 -2.00 -9.07 -26.38
N GLY A 165 -0.68 -8.88 -26.47
CA GLY A 165 -0.03 -7.57 -26.45
C GLY A 165 -0.05 -6.84 -25.09
N LYS A 166 -0.51 -7.49 -24.04
CA LYS A 166 -0.50 -6.94 -22.67
C LYS A 166 0.74 -7.41 -21.91
N LEU A 167 1.39 -6.51 -21.21
CA LEU A 167 2.45 -6.88 -20.27
C LEU A 167 1.92 -7.83 -19.20
N GLN A 168 2.58 -8.98 -19.05
CA GLN A 168 2.24 -9.93 -18.00
C GLN A 168 2.54 -9.29 -16.65
N SER A 169 1.52 -9.13 -15.82
CA SER A 169 1.73 -8.67 -14.44
C SER A 169 2.58 -9.72 -13.71
N LEU A 170 3.45 -9.29 -12.82
CA LEU A 170 4.24 -10.20 -11.97
C LEU A 170 3.37 -10.95 -10.95
N GLY A 171 2.05 -10.95 -11.10
CA GLY A 171 1.12 -11.57 -10.16
C GLY A 171 1.02 -10.81 -8.83
N LEU A 172 1.34 -9.52 -8.85
CA LEU A 172 1.21 -8.63 -7.70
C LEU A 172 -0.21 -8.09 -7.66
N GLY A 173 -1.09 -8.75 -6.97
CA GLY A 173 -2.49 -8.39 -6.83
C GLY A 173 -3.45 -9.39 -7.50
N PRO A 174 -4.73 -9.35 -7.12
CA PRO A 174 -5.73 -10.22 -7.69
C PRO A 174 -5.89 -9.94 -9.19
N LYS A 175 -5.87 -11.00 -9.99
CA LYS A 175 -6.18 -10.91 -11.42
C LYS A 175 -7.67 -10.63 -11.55
N THR A 176 -8.04 -9.44 -12.00
CA THR A 176 -9.38 -9.15 -12.50
C THR A 176 -9.38 -9.38 -14.00
N TYR A 177 -10.15 -10.34 -14.46
CA TYR A 177 -10.60 -10.47 -15.83
C TYR A 177 -12.06 -10.06 -15.91
#